data_dd4ce82d317f7dcff55576bd0cb778bd
#
_entry.id   dd4ce82d317f7dcff55576bd0cb778bd
#
_cell.length_a   1.000
_cell.length_b   1.000
_cell.length_c   1.000
_cell.angle_alpha   90.00
_cell.angle_beta   90.00
_cell.angle_gamma   90.00
#
_symmetry.space_group_name_H-M   'P 1'
#
loop_
_entity.id
_entity.type
_entity.pdbx_description
1 polymer ?
#
loop_
_entity_poly.entity_id
_entity_poly.type
_entity_poly.pdbx_seq_one_letter_code
_entity_poly.pdbx_strand_id
1 'polypeptide(L)'
;MLTMEQFLKITAQNLYNNYCSAVTGLSGITVVFPNRRARLFFDDYLAQCSSQPFWSPNYLTIEELFQSQTNIEQSDPIELVCKLHTVYKEVTNSSETLDSFWSWGEIMVADFDDIDKNLVNPQQLFAVLKEQNIISKDLSYLSSEQKEALKYFFNEMGNKRETNLKEKFYDIWGSLEAIYTKFRSSLNSENRAYSGMLQRSVIEHLDISHFKSDKYALALRVDVLFHA
;
A
#
# COMPACT_ATOMS: atom_id res chain seq x y z
N MET A 1 3.98 1.33 -28.79
CA MET A 1 3.64 1.00 -27.40
C MET A 1 2.54 -0.05 -27.44
N LEU A 2 2.70 -1.23 -26.83
CA LEU A 2 1.67 -2.30 -26.82
C LEU A 2 0.53 -1.83 -25.92
N THR A 3 -0.72 -2.00 -26.36
CA THR A 3 -1.87 -1.79 -25.48
C THR A 3 -1.91 -2.85 -24.38
N MET A 4 -2.66 -2.60 -23.29
CA MET A 4 -2.82 -3.59 -22.20
C MET A 4 -3.41 -4.90 -22.71
N GLU A 5 -4.40 -4.84 -23.60
CA GLU A 5 -5.02 -5.99 -24.23
C GLU A 5 -4.02 -6.82 -25.01
N GLN A 6 -3.17 -6.18 -25.83
CA GLN A 6 -2.12 -6.85 -26.57
C GLN A 6 -1.11 -7.53 -25.65
N PHE A 7 -0.73 -6.88 -24.54
CA PHE A 7 0.18 -7.45 -23.55
C PHE A 7 -0.41 -8.71 -22.91
N LEU A 8 -1.63 -8.65 -22.40
CA LEU A 8 -2.28 -9.81 -21.76
C LEU A 8 -2.47 -10.97 -22.76
N LYS A 9 -2.85 -10.66 -24.01
CA LYS A 9 -3.00 -11.67 -25.05
C LYS A 9 -1.68 -12.39 -25.37
N ILE A 10 -0.59 -11.62 -25.55
CA ILE A 10 0.73 -12.19 -25.82
C ILE A 10 1.21 -13.02 -24.63
N THR A 11 0.97 -12.54 -23.41
CA THR A 11 1.35 -13.26 -22.19
C THR A 11 0.57 -14.57 -22.05
N ALA A 12 -0.73 -14.57 -22.33
CA ALA A 12 -1.55 -15.78 -22.31
C ALA A 12 -1.07 -16.81 -23.34
N GLN A 13 -0.79 -16.38 -24.58
CA GLN A 13 -0.25 -17.23 -25.64
C GLN A 13 1.12 -17.82 -25.27
N ASN A 14 2.03 -17.00 -24.74
CA ASN A 14 3.34 -17.46 -24.30
C ASN A 14 3.24 -18.46 -23.15
N LEU A 15 2.36 -18.19 -22.19
CA LEU A 15 2.13 -19.09 -21.06
C LEU A 15 1.62 -20.46 -21.57
N TYR A 16 0.61 -20.45 -22.44
CA TYR A 16 0.06 -21.66 -23.03
C TYR A 16 1.11 -22.43 -23.81
N ASN A 17 1.79 -21.80 -24.75
CA ASN A 17 2.74 -22.44 -25.66
C ASN A 17 3.95 -23.05 -24.93
N ASN A 18 4.42 -22.42 -23.87
CA ASN A 18 5.65 -22.83 -23.21
C ASN A 18 5.42 -23.78 -22.01
N TYR A 19 4.25 -23.73 -21.39
CA TYR A 19 4.03 -24.41 -20.11
C TYR A 19 2.79 -25.31 -20.05
N CYS A 20 1.87 -25.25 -21.04
CA CYS A 20 0.70 -26.10 -21.01
C CYS A 20 1.08 -27.54 -21.31
N SER A 21 0.84 -28.44 -20.37
CA SER A 21 1.04 -29.87 -20.57
C SER A 21 -0.25 -30.58 -21.00
N ALA A 22 -0.13 -31.69 -21.73
CA ALA A 22 -1.29 -32.48 -22.17
C ALA A 22 -2.09 -33.10 -20.99
N VAL A 23 -1.45 -33.30 -19.85
CA VAL A 23 -2.06 -34.00 -18.71
C VAL A 23 -2.57 -33.02 -17.64
N THR A 24 -1.75 -32.04 -17.25
CA THR A 24 -2.04 -31.15 -16.13
C THR A 24 -2.46 -29.74 -16.56
N GLY A 25 -2.44 -29.47 -17.86
CA GLY A 25 -2.69 -28.12 -18.36
C GLY A 25 -1.71 -27.13 -17.77
N LEU A 26 -2.23 -26.07 -17.15
CA LEU A 26 -1.49 -25.02 -16.45
C LEU A 26 -1.68 -25.06 -14.91
N SER A 27 -2.27 -26.13 -14.37
CA SER A 27 -2.64 -26.19 -12.93
C SER A 27 -1.45 -26.06 -11.95
N GLY A 28 -0.22 -26.34 -12.42
CA GLY A 28 1.00 -26.15 -11.61
C GLY A 28 1.61 -24.75 -11.71
N ILE A 29 0.89 -23.79 -12.29
CA ILE A 29 1.36 -22.40 -12.45
C ILE A 29 0.43 -21.46 -11.68
N THR A 30 1.01 -20.49 -11.00
CA THR A 30 0.28 -19.38 -10.39
C THR A 30 0.58 -18.11 -11.15
N VAL A 31 -0.46 -17.44 -11.65
CA VAL A 31 -0.35 -16.13 -12.32
C VAL A 31 -0.76 -15.04 -11.34
N VAL A 32 0.11 -14.08 -11.14
CA VAL A 32 -0.12 -12.97 -10.20
C VAL A 32 -0.44 -11.68 -10.95
N PHE A 33 -1.53 -11.03 -10.59
CA PHE A 33 -2.00 -9.79 -11.19
C PHE A 33 -2.00 -8.62 -10.20
N PRO A 34 -1.87 -7.37 -10.67
CA PRO A 34 -2.05 -6.19 -9.81
C PRO A 34 -3.48 -6.07 -9.26
N ASN A 35 -4.47 -6.51 -10.03
CA ASN A 35 -5.88 -6.47 -9.66
C ASN A 35 -6.67 -7.60 -10.31
N ARG A 36 -7.86 -7.88 -9.78
CA ARG A 36 -8.73 -8.98 -10.25
C ARG A 36 -9.29 -8.77 -11.66
N ARG A 37 -9.38 -7.53 -12.17
CA ARG A 37 -9.92 -7.26 -13.52
C ARG A 37 -9.05 -7.83 -14.61
N ALA A 38 -7.73 -7.73 -14.47
CA ALA A 38 -6.78 -8.25 -15.46
C ALA A 38 -6.96 -9.74 -15.70
N ARG A 39 -7.33 -10.51 -14.66
CA ARG A 39 -7.65 -11.93 -14.76
C ARG A 39 -8.75 -12.23 -15.76
N LEU A 40 -9.85 -11.46 -15.76
CA LEU A 40 -11.01 -11.72 -16.63
C LEU A 40 -10.61 -11.69 -18.11
N PHE A 41 -9.86 -10.67 -18.50
CA PHE A 41 -9.36 -10.56 -19.88
C PHE A 41 -8.31 -11.65 -20.20
N PHE A 42 -7.47 -11.97 -19.23
CA PHE A 42 -6.45 -13.00 -19.40
C PHE A 42 -7.08 -14.38 -19.60
N ASP A 43 -8.12 -14.74 -18.85
CA ASP A 43 -8.87 -15.99 -18.99
C ASP A 43 -9.48 -16.11 -20.40
N ASP A 44 -10.08 -15.03 -20.93
CA ASP A 44 -10.62 -15.00 -22.28
C ASP A 44 -9.54 -15.24 -23.34
N TYR A 45 -8.37 -14.60 -23.22
CA TYR A 45 -7.26 -14.83 -24.14
C TYR A 45 -6.68 -16.22 -24.00
N LEU A 46 -6.61 -16.75 -22.81
CA LEU A 46 -6.11 -18.09 -22.55
C LEU A 46 -7.05 -19.14 -23.12
N ALA A 47 -8.36 -18.97 -23.01
CA ALA A 47 -9.36 -19.85 -23.60
C ALA A 47 -9.29 -19.88 -25.14
N GLN A 48 -8.85 -18.79 -25.78
CA GLN A 48 -8.66 -18.73 -27.24
C GLN A 48 -7.41 -19.45 -27.72
N CYS A 49 -6.51 -19.89 -26.84
CA CYS A 49 -5.27 -20.58 -27.23
C CYS A 49 -5.51 -22.04 -27.65
N SER A 50 -6.63 -22.63 -27.24
CA SER A 50 -6.94 -24.04 -27.56
C SER A 50 -8.43 -24.24 -27.78
N SER A 51 -8.76 -25.16 -28.70
CA SER A 51 -10.11 -25.71 -28.90
C SER A 51 -10.42 -26.88 -27.94
N GLN A 52 -9.41 -27.44 -27.28
CA GLN A 52 -9.54 -28.54 -26.32
C GLN A 52 -9.54 -27.99 -24.89
N PRO A 53 -10.35 -28.54 -23.97
CA PRO A 53 -10.33 -28.13 -22.57
C PRO A 53 -8.97 -28.46 -21.93
N PHE A 54 -8.49 -27.56 -21.09
CA PHE A 54 -7.31 -27.73 -20.25
C PHE A 54 -7.49 -27.07 -18.88
N TRP A 55 -6.69 -27.49 -17.92
CA TRP A 55 -6.73 -26.91 -16.58
C TRP A 55 -6.12 -25.52 -16.60
N SER A 56 -6.84 -24.53 -16.10
CA SER A 56 -6.36 -23.15 -15.95
C SER A 56 -5.26 -23.05 -14.88
N PRO A 57 -4.42 -22.02 -14.92
CA PRO A 57 -3.50 -21.73 -13.83
C PRO A 57 -4.25 -21.27 -12.58
N ASN A 58 -3.56 -21.25 -11.44
CA ASN A 58 -4.02 -20.58 -10.25
C ASN A 58 -3.84 -19.06 -10.42
N TYR A 59 -4.71 -18.29 -9.83
CA TYR A 59 -4.67 -16.83 -9.93
C TYR A 59 -4.63 -16.20 -8.56
N LEU A 60 -3.72 -15.25 -8.40
CA LEU A 60 -3.61 -14.41 -7.20
C LEU A 60 -3.48 -12.94 -7.61
N THR A 61 -3.95 -12.04 -6.77
CA THR A 61 -3.49 -10.66 -6.79
C THR A 61 -2.17 -10.54 -6.04
N ILE A 62 -1.45 -9.43 -6.23
CA ILE A 62 -0.24 -9.13 -5.44
C ILE A 62 -0.57 -9.18 -3.94
N GLU A 63 -1.70 -8.60 -3.55
CA GLU A 63 -2.15 -8.59 -2.16
C GLU A 63 -2.41 -10.00 -1.61
N GLU A 64 -3.13 -10.84 -2.38
CA GLU A 64 -3.38 -12.24 -2.02
C GLU A 64 -2.09 -13.06 -1.94
N LEU A 65 -1.11 -12.77 -2.82
CA LEU A 65 0.21 -13.41 -2.75
C LEU A 65 0.92 -13.07 -1.43
N PHE A 66 1.00 -11.80 -1.05
CA PHE A 66 1.61 -11.40 0.21
C PHE A 66 0.85 -11.97 1.42
N GLN A 67 -0.48 -11.93 1.39
CA GLN A 67 -1.31 -12.48 2.45
C GLN A 67 -1.10 -13.99 2.64
N SER A 68 -0.82 -14.74 1.56
CA SER A 68 -0.56 -16.18 1.63
C SER A 68 0.77 -16.54 2.30
N GLN A 69 1.68 -15.57 2.46
CA GLN A 69 3.01 -15.78 3.05
C GLN A 69 3.07 -15.46 4.55
N THR A 70 1.97 -15.02 5.14
CA THR A 70 1.93 -14.63 6.55
C THR A 70 0.58 -14.95 7.19
N ASN A 71 0.59 -15.11 8.50
CA ASN A 71 -0.62 -15.25 9.31
C ASN A 71 -1.12 -13.89 9.87
N ILE A 72 -0.45 -12.79 9.53
CA ILE A 72 -0.88 -11.44 9.94
C ILE A 72 -2.16 -11.10 9.19
N GLU A 73 -3.19 -10.66 9.90
CA GLU A 73 -4.46 -10.26 9.31
C GLU A 73 -4.42 -8.78 8.90
N GLN A 74 -4.92 -8.50 7.71
CA GLN A 74 -5.08 -7.10 7.28
C GLN A 74 -6.29 -6.48 7.97
N SER A 75 -6.09 -5.31 8.59
CA SER A 75 -7.16 -4.56 9.25
C SER A 75 -8.01 -3.79 8.25
N ASP A 76 -9.28 -3.62 8.61
CA ASP A 76 -10.20 -2.74 7.88
C ASP A 76 -9.75 -1.26 7.97
N PRO A 77 -9.92 -0.45 6.91
CA PRO A 77 -9.56 0.96 6.91
C PRO A 77 -10.17 1.77 8.05
N ILE A 78 -11.42 1.49 8.42
CA ILE A 78 -12.09 2.17 9.53
C ILE A 78 -11.41 1.85 10.86
N GLU A 79 -11.10 0.57 11.08
CA GLU A 79 -10.37 0.10 12.27
C GLU A 79 -8.99 0.77 12.37
N LEU A 80 -8.27 0.88 11.25
CA LEU A 80 -6.97 1.54 11.20
C LEU A 80 -7.02 2.99 11.65
N VAL A 81 -8.00 3.76 11.15
CA VAL A 81 -8.17 5.18 11.55
C VAL A 81 -8.54 5.31 13.03
N CYS A 82 -9.46 4.47 13.53
CA CYS A 82 -9.85 4.49 14.95
C CYS A 82 -8.66 4.16 15.86
N LYS A 83 -7.86 3.16 15.49
CA LYS A 83 -6.67 2.76 16.25
C LYS A 83 -5.59 3.84 16.19
N LEU A 84 -5.36 4.41 15.00
CA LEU A 84 -4.43 5.52 14.84
C LEU A 84 -4.83 6.73 15.66
N HIS A 85 -6.12 7.07 15.74
CA HIS A 85 -6.62 8.14 16.59
C HIS A 85 -6.29 7.91 18.06
N THR A 86 -6.45 6.68 18.55
CA THR A 86 -6.08 6.33 19.94
C THR A 86 -4.59 6.57 20.17
N VAL A 87 -3.74 6.06 19.28
CA VAL A 87 -2.27 6.27 19.36
C VAL A 87 -1.90 7.74 19.27
N TYR A 88 -2.53 8.47 18.35
CA TYR A 88 -2.33 9.91 18.18
C TYR A 88 -2.61 10.68 19.48
N LYS A 89 -3.75 10.42 20.12
CA LYS A 89 -4.09 11.05 21.40
C LYS A 89 -3.10 10.72 22.51
N GLU A 90 -2.64 9.50 22.57
CA GLU A 90 -1.66 9.06 23.58
C GLU A 90 -0.28 9.71 23.39
N VAL A 91 0.14 9.91 22.14
CA VAL A 91 1.46 10.50 21.83
C VAL A 91 1.45 12.02 21.96
N THR A 92 0.38 12.67 21.50
CA THR A 92 0.30 14.14 21.43
C THR A 92 -0.44 14.77 22.61
N ASN A 93 -1.05 13.97 23.51
CA ASN A 93 -1.98 14.43 24.54
C ASN A 93 -3.12 15.30 23.98
N SER A 94 -3.52 15.05 22.74
CA SER A 94 -4.59 15.79 22.07
C SER A 94 -5.96 15.40 22.62
N SER A 95 -6.84 16.37 22.72
CA SER A 95 -8.27 16.17 23.05
C SER A 95 -9.16 16.09 21.80
N GLU A 96 -8.56 15.99 20.62
CA GLU A 96 -9.26 15.95 19.34
C GLU A 96 -10.22 14.78 19.26
N THR A 97 -11.43 15.04 18.71
CA THR A 97 -12.44 14.00 18.52
C THR A 97 -12.12 13.18 17.29
N LEU A 98 -12.68 11.96 17.20
CA LEU A 98 -12.51 11.09 16.05
C LEU A 98 -13.01 11.75 14.76
N ASP A 99 -14.14 12.45 14.80
CA ASP A 99 -14.71 13.12 13.63
C ASP A 99 -13.76 14.18 13.05
N SER A 100 -13.13 14.99 13.91
CA SER A 100 -12.15 16.01 13.49
C SER A 100 -10.87 15.36 12.95
N PHE A 101 -10.47 14.23 13.53
CA PHE A 101 -9.26 13.51 13.15
C PHE A 101 -9.43 12.69 11.87
N TRP A 102 -10.65 12.30 11.50
CA TRP A 102 -10.93 11.28 10.48
C TRP A 102 -10.17 11.49 9.16
N SER A 103 -10.41 12.61 8.49
CA SER A 103 -9.78 12.91 7.19
C SER A 103 -8.26 12.95 7.27
N TRP A 104 -7.73 13.45 8.38
CA TRP A 104 -6.30 13.47 8.66
C TRP A 104 -5.76 12.07 8.94
N GLY A 105 -6.51 11.29 9.69
CA GLY A 105 -6.18 9.90 10.00
C GLY A 105 -6.08 9.03 8.75
N GLU A 106 -7.00 9.19 7.79
CA GLU A 106 -6.94 8.48 6.50
C GLU A 106 -5.66 8.82 5.72
N ILE A 107 -5.28 10.11 5.65
CA ILE A 107 -4.05 10.56 4.98
C ILE A 107 -2.83 9.95 5.69
N MET A 108 -2.79 9.99 7.01
CA MET A 108 -1.66 9.47 7.79
C MET A 108 -1.51 7.96 7.65
N VAL A 109 -2.62 7.20 7.60
CA VAL A 109 -2.58 5.75 7.32
C VAL A 109 -2.04 5.49 5.92
N ALA A 110 -2.46 6.28 4.91
CA ALA A 110 -1.98 6.15 3.54
C ALA A 110 -0.47 6.46 3.42
N ASP A 111 0.00 7.53 4.08
CA ASP A 111 1.42 7.88 4.10
C ASP A 111 2.28 6.80 4.78
N PHE A 112 1.81 6.23 5.89
CA PHE A 112 2.49 5.13 6.57
C PHE A 112 2.50 3.85 5.72
N ASP A 113 1.41 3.59 4.99
CA ASP A 113 1.31 2.49 4.04
C ASP A 113 2.33 2.65 2.89
N ASP A 114 2.49 3.86 2.36
CA ASP A 114 3.46 4.16 1.31
C ASP A 114 4.91 4.07 1.81
N ILE A 115 5.21 4.52 3.02
CA ILE A 115 6.54 4.35 3.63
C ILE A 115 6.92 2.87 3.69
N ASP A 116 5.99 2.01 4.10
CA ASP A 116 6.24 0.58 4.24
C ASP A 116 6.29 -0.13 2.89
N LYS A 117 5.37 0.15 1.97
CA LYS A 117 5.36 -0.41 0.60
C LYS A 117 6.64 -0.11 -0.18
N ASN A 118 7.18 1.08 0.01
CA ASN A 118 8.41 1.49 -0.66
C ASN A 118 9.68 1.11 0.11
N LEU A 119 9.56 0.39 1.22
CA LEU A 119 10.66 -0.02 2.09
C LEU A 119 11.56 1.16 2.52
N VAL A 120 10.96 2.35 2.64
CA VAL A 120 11.68 3.54 3.10
C VAL A 120 12.16 3.34 4.52
N ASN A 121 13.37 3.80 4.84
CA ASN A 121 13.86 3.81 6.21
C ASN A 121 13.14 4.90 7.03
N PRO A 122 12.27 4.54 8.00
CA PRO A 122 11.44 5.51 8.69
C PRO A 122 12.26 6.50 9.53
N GLN A 123 13.33 6.01 10.19
CA GLN A 123 14.18 6.85 11.04
C GLN A 123 14.87 7.93 10.21
N GLN A 124 15.42 7.57 9.04
CA GLN A 124 16.04 8.53 8.14
C GLN A 124 15.03 9.53 7.58
N LEU A 125 13.85 9.07 7.17
CA LEU A 125 12.79 9.92 6.65
C LEU A 125 12.36 10.95 7.72
N PHE A 126 12.01 10.49 8.91
CA PHE A 126 11.54 11.37 9.97
C PHE A 126 12.65 12.30 10.51
N ALA A 127 13.92 11.86 10.51
CA ALA A 127 15.04 12.72 10.84
C ALA A 127 15.19 13.90 9.84
N VAL A 128 15.13 13.60 8.53
CA VAL A 128 15.19 14.63 7.48
C VAL A 128 14.00 15.59 7.58
N LEU A 129 12.80 15.08 7.80
CA LEU A 129 11.60 15.90 7.99
C LEU A 129 11.73 16.81 9.21
N LYS A 130 12.32 16.33 10.29
CA LYS A 130 12.57 17.08 11.52
C LYS A 130 13.62 18.18 11.32
N GLU A 131 14.70 17.88 10.61
CA GLU A 131 15.73 18.85 10.26
C GLU A 131 15.21 19.93 9.32
N GLN A 132 14.43 19.60 8.30
CA GLN A 132 13.79 20.57 7.41
C GLN A 132 12.82 21.49 8.16
N ASN A 133 12.10 20.99 9.15
CA ASN A 133 11.24 21.79 10.00
C ASN A 133 12.02 22.80 10.89
N ILE A 134 13.22 22.45 11.31
CA ILE A 134 14.10 23.36 12.08
C ILE A 134 14.65 24.47 11.17
N ILE A 135 14.95 24.15 9.91
CA ILE A 135 15.57 25.08 8.94
C ILE A 135 14.51 25.98 8.28
N SER A 136 13.32 25.46 7.98
CA SER A 136 12.28 26.19 7.27
C SER A 136 11.13 26.61 8.17
N LYS A 137 11.30 27.70 8.88
CA LYS A 137 10.15 28.50 9.39
C LYS A 137 9.32 29.10 8.24
N ASP A 138 9.66 28.77 7.00
CA ASP A 138 9.06 29.28 5.78
C ASP A 138 8.49 28.12 4.94
N LEU A 139 7.17 28.08 4.80
CA LEU A 139 6.43 27.11 3.97
C LEU A 139 6.62 27.37 2.45
N SER A 140 7.65 28.12 2.04
CA SER A 140 7.88 28.50 0.65
C SER A 140 8.16 27.32 -0.29
N TYR A 141 8.61 26.19 0.22
CA TYR A 141 8.90 24.96 -0.54
C TYR A 141 7.66 24.15 -0.92
N LEU A 142 6.49 24.43 -0.33
CA LEU A 142 5.26 23.75 -0.68
C LEU A 142 4.62 24.33 -1.94
N SER A 143 4.07 23.46 -2.79
CA SER A 143 3.29 23.89 -3.95
C SER A 143 2.04 24.68 -3.51
N SER A 144 1.44 25.41 -4.46
CA SER A 144 0.21 26.17 -4.18
C SER A 144 -0.93 25.26 -3.73
N GLU A 145 -1.04 24.07 -4.34
CA GLU A 145 -2.03 23.05 -4.00
C GLU A 145 -1.80 22.46 -2.61
N GLN A 146 -0.55 22.20 -2.25
CA GLN A 146 -0.17 21.72 -0.92
C GLN A 146 -0.45 22.76 0.16
N LYS A 147 -0.21 24.04 -0.14
CA LYS A 147 -0.56 25.15 0.76
C LYS A 147 -2.07 25.30 0.92
N GLU A 148 -2.84 25.12 -0.15
CA GLU A 148 -4.31 25.15 -0.07
C GLU A 148 -4.86 23.95 0.71
N ALA A 149 -4.37 22.75 0.49
CA ALA A 149 -4.74 21.57 1.26
C ALA A 149 -4.43 21.74 2.74
N LEU A 150 -3.27 22.29 3.09
CA LEU A 150 -2.92 22.65 4.46
C LEU A 150 -3.84 23.74 5.03
N LYS A 151 -4.16 24.78 4.26
CA LYS A 151 -5.09 25.83 4.69
C LYS A 151 -6.49 25.26 4.92
N TYR A 152 -6.96 24.38 4.04
CA TYR A 152 -8.26 23.72 4.18
C TYR A 152 -8.30 22.87 5.45
N PHE A 153 -7.30 22.05 5.65
CA PHE A 153 -7.12 21.23 6.84
C PHE A 153 -7.13 22.07 8.13
N PHE A 154 -6.40 23.18 8.14
CA PHE A 154 -6.33 24.05 9.33
C PHE A 154 -7.55 24.96 9.51
N ASN A 155 -8.31 25.28 8.45
CA ASN A 155 -9.55 26.05 8.56
C ASN A 155 -10.69 25.20 9.14
N GLU A 156 -10.75 23.93 8.85
CA GLU A 156 -11.70 23.00 9.46
C GLU A 156 -11.42 22.79 10.96
N MET A 157 -10.19 22.90 11.40
CA MET A 157 -9.80 22.81 12.82
C MET A 157 -10.17 24.02 13.68
N GLY A 158 -10.85 25.01 13.13
CA GLY A 158 -11.46 26.12 13.89
C GLY A 158 -10.63 27.39 14.01
N ASN A 159 -11.30 28.46 13.67
CA ASN A 159 -10.92 29.86 13.68
C ASN A 159 -10.24 30.35 14.97
N LYS A 160 -8.94 30.11 15.13
CA LYS A 160 -8.14 30.90 16.09
C LYS A 160 -6.67 30.98 15.66
N ARG A 161 -6.26 32.17 15.16
CA ARG A 161 -4.92 32.71 14.97
C ARG A 161 -3.87 31.84 14.28
N GLU A 162 -3.37 32.29 13.15
CA GLU A 162 -2.32 31.69 12.31
C GLU A 162 -1.07 31.21 13.07
N THR A 163 -0.75 31.79 14.19
CA THR A 163 0.40 31.41 15.03
C THR A 163 0.20 30.07 15.73
N ASN A 164 -0.98 29.79 16.24
CA ASN A 164 -1.29 28.51 16.90
C ASN A 164 -1.36 27.34 15.93
N LEU A 165 -1.67 27.59 14.66
CA LEU A 165 -1.78 26.56 13.63
C LEU A 165 -0.40 26.09 13.20
N LYS A 166 0.56 26.99 13.05
CA LYS A 166 1.95 26.64 12.74
C LYS A 166 2.60 25.82 13.84
N GLU A 167 2.40 26.21 15.10
CA GLU A 167 2.94 25.48 16.26
C GLU A 167 2.36 24.06 16.33
N LYS A 168 1.04 23.89 16.19
CA LYS A 168 0.41 22.56 16.17
C LYS A 168 0.89 21.69 15.01
N PHE A 169 1.10 22.28 13.84
CA PHE A 169 1.66 21.58 12.70
C PHE A 169 3.08 21.04 13.01
N TYR A 170 3.94 21.87 13.58
CA TYR A 170 5.29 21.46 13.96
C TYR A 170 5.29 20.39 15.07
N ASP A 171 4.37 20.48 16.02
CA ASP A 171 4.21 19.51 17.10
C ASP A 171 3.79 18.14 16.55
N ILE A 172 2.85 18.10 15.58
CA ILE A 172 2.44 16.88 14.91
C ILE A 172 3.61 16.28 14.14
N TRP A 173 4.32 17.06 13.34
CA TRP A 173 5.48 16.62 12.58
C TRP A 173 6.61 16.10 13.46
N GLY A 174 6.84 16.74 14.59
CA GLY A 174 7.80 16.25 15.59
C GLY A 174 7.39 14.93 16.23
N SER A 175 6.11 14.60 16.20
CA SER A 175 5.54 13.40 16.80
C SER A 175 5.30 12.25 15.82
N LEU A 176 5.42 12.49 14.50
CA LEU A 176 5.09 11.49 13.48
C LEU A 176 5.86 10.18 13.61
N GLU A 177 7.15 10.24 13.94
CA GLU A 177 7.98 9.05 14.17
C GLU A 177 7.45 8.22 15.36
N ALA A 178 7.09 8.90 16.43
CA ALA A 178 6.55 8.24 17.62
C ALA A 178 5.16 7.64 17.35
N ILE A 179 4.31 8.37 16.60
CA ILE A 179 2.99 7.90 16.19
C ILE A 179 3.15 6.67 15.29
N TYR A 180 3.96 6.74 14.24
CA TYR A 180 4.22 5.63 13.33
C TYR A 180 4.72 4.38 14.07
N THR A 181 5.73 4.54 14.92
CA THR A 181 6.32 3.43 15.67
C THR A 181 5.32 2.79 16.62
N LYS A 182 4.57 3.61 17.36
CA LYS A 182 3.59 3.12 18.32
C LYS A 182 2.38 2.49 17.62
N PHE A 183 1.93 3.05 16.50
CA PHE A 183 0.84 2.51 15.70
C PHE A 183 1.18 1.12 15.16
N ARG A 184 2.37 0.95 14.55
CA ARG A 184 2.85 -0.35 14.08
C ARG A 184 2.99 -1.36 15.23
N SER A 185 3.53 -0.93 16.37
CA SER A 185 3.66 -1.80 17.55
C SER A 185 2.29 -2.25 18.07
N SER A 186 1.30 -1.36 18.11
CA SER A 186 -0.06 -1.69 18.52
C SER A 186 -0.73 -2.68 17.58
N LEU A 187 -0.61 -2.49 16.26
CA LEU A 187 -1.14 -3.44 15.28
C LEU A 187 -0.46 -4.80 15.38
N ASN A 188 0.87 -4.81 15.47
CA ASN A 188 1.65 -6.03 15.56
C ASN A 188 1.31 -6.85 16.81
N SER A 189 1.04 -6.21 17.95
CA SER A 189 0.64 -6.90 19.19
C SER A 189 -0.69 -7.66 19.08
N GLU A 190 -1.53 -7.28 18.10
CA GLU A 190 -2.81 -7.93 17.79
C GLU A 190 -2.73 -8.84 16.56
N ASN A 191 -1.53 -9.08 16.03
CA ASN A 191 -1.29 -9.81 14.79
C ASN A 191 -2.05 -9.19 13.60
N ARG A 192 -2.11 -7.86 13.53
CA ARG A 192 -2.78 -7.07 12.50
C ARG A 192 -1.82 -6.12 11.80
N ALA A 193 -2.17 -5.73 10.57
CA ALA A 193 -1.39 -4.79 9.79
C ALA A 193 -2.26 -4.04 8.78
N TYR A 194 -1.79 -2.87 8.32
CA TYR A 194 -2.19 -2.30 7.03
C TYR A 194 -1.36 -2.94 5.91
N SER A 195 -1.79 -2.75 4.65
CA SER A 195 -1.23 -3.45 3.48
C SER A 195 0.29 -3.33 3.37
N GLY A 196 0.84 -2.12 3.45
CA GLY A 196 2.30 -1.89 3.35
C GLY A 196 3.08 -2.51 4.50
N MET A 197 2.57 -2.42 5.73
CA MET A 197 3.19 -3.05 6.89
C MET A 197 3.27 -4.58 6.74
N LEU A 198 2.20 -5.20 6.22
CA LEU A 198 2.16 -6.63 5.94
C LEU A 198 3.17 -6.99 4.85
N GLN A 199 3.18 -6.26 3.73
CA GLN A 199 4.11 -6.50 2.62
C GLN A 199 5.56 -6.37 3.08
N ARG A 200 5.89 -5.32 3.82
CA ARG A 200 7.22 -5.11 4.41
C ARG A 200 7.62 -6.25 5.33
N SER A 201 6.72 -6.66 6.23
CA SER A 201 6.99 -7.78 7.13
C SER A 201 7.28 -9.07 6.37
N VAL A 202 6.54 -9.38 5.32
CA VAL A 202 6.80 -10.54 4.47
C VAL A 202 8.17 -10.44 3.82
N ILE A 203 8.53 -9.29 3.22
CA ILE A 203 9.81 -9.10 2.55
C ILE A 203 10.99 -9.24 3.52
N GLU A 204 10.88 -8.63 4.70
CA GLU A 204 11.94 -8.65 5.72
C GLU A 204 12.17 -10.06 6.30
N HIS A 205 11.15 -10.93 6.28
CA HIS A 205 11.22 -12.29 6.82
C HIS A 205 11.13 -13.39 5.73
N LEU A 206 11.28 -13.00 4.46
CA LEU A 206 11.09 -13.88 3.33
C LEU A 206 12.12 -15.02 3.31
N ASP A 207 11.66 -16.25 3.48
CA ASP A 207 12.46 -17.43 3.18
C ASP A 207 12.23 -17.87 1.74
N ILE A 208 13.18 -17.54 0.87
CA ILE A 208 13.15 -17.88 -0.55
C ILE A 208 13.04 -19.41 -0.77
N SER A 209 13.38 -20.22 0.22
CA SER A 209 13.28 -21.68 0.11
C SER A 209 11.84 -22.17 -0.07
N HIS A 210 10.86 -21.44 0.44
CA HIS A 210 9.42 -21.77 0.30
C HIS A 210 8.90 -21.57 -1.12
N PHE A 211 9.55 -20.77 -1.97
CA PHE A 211 9.15 -20.55 -3.37
C PHE A 211 9.70 -21.59 -4.36
N LYS A 212 10.42 -22.63 -3.91
CA LYS A 212 11.14 -23.56 -4.80
C LYS A 212 10.24 -24.55 -5.54
N SER A 213 8.99 -24.75 -5.17
CA SER A 213 8.15 -25.78 -5.75
C SER A 213 7.18 -25.30 -6.81
N ASP A 214 6.77 -24.02 -6.79
CA ASP A 214 5.73 -23.50 -7.67
C ASP A 214 6.30 -22.55 -8.70
N LYS A 215 5.85 -22.72 -9.96
CA LYS A 215 6.21 -21.79 -11.03
C LYS A 215 5.29 -20.58 -10.96
N TYR A 216 5.86 -19.43 -10.64
CA TYR A 216 5.15 -18.16 -10.66
C TYR A 216 5.39 -17.43 -11.99
N ALA A 217 4.32 -17.00 -12.63
CA ALA A 217 4.37 -16.06 -13.74
C ALA A 217 3.82 -14.71 -13.28
N LEU A 218 4.68 -13.69 -13.25
CA LEU A 218 4.30 -12.35 -12.84
C LEU A 218 3.85 -11.54 -14.06
N ALA A 219 2.55 -11.23 -14.16
CA ALA A 219 1.99 -10.38 -15.21
C ALA A 219 1.93 -8.92 -14.75
N LEU A 220 3.11 -8.28 -14.55
CA LEU A 220 3.22 -6.88 -14.19
C LEU A 220 3.50 -6.02 -15.42
N ARG A 221 2.61 -5.06 -15.67
CA ARG A 221 2.91 -3.87 -16.46
C ARG A 221 2.48 -2.65 -15.65
N VAL A 222 3.45 -1.95 -15.12
CA VAL A 222 3.25 -0.80 -14.21
C VAL A 222 2.72 0.44 -14.94
N ASP A 223 2.95 0.55 -16.24
CA ASP A 223 2.71 1.77 -17.03
C ASP A 223 1.25 2.08 -17.33
N VAL A 224 0.31 1.21 -16.96
CA VAL A 224 -1.11 1.33 -17.34
C VAL A 224 -2.03 1.72 -16.18
N LEU A 225 -1.49 1.85 -14.96
CA LEU A 225 -2.32 2.11 -13.77
C LEU A 225 -2.66 3.58 -13.51
N PHE A 226 -2.12 4.52 -14.29
CA PHE A 226 -2.26 5.96 -13.99
C PHE A 226 -3.10 6.78 -15.00
N HIS A 227 -3.78 6.14 -15.97
CA HIS A 227 -4.69 6.83 -16.88
C HIS A 227 -5.99 6.04 -17.05
N ALA A 228 -6.87 6.15 -16.07
CA ALA A 228 -8.30 5.89 -16.21
C ALA A 228 -9.07 6.69 -15.15
#